data_3127d5abc100e9be20c52afa7da515d3
#
_entry.id   3127d5abc100e9be20c52afa7da515d3
#
_cell.length_a   1.000
_cell.length_b   1.000
_cell.length_c   1.000
_cell.angle_alpha   90.00
_cell.angle_beta   90.00
_cell.angle_gamma   90.00
#
_symmetry.space_group_name_H-M   'P 1'
#
loop_
_entity.id
_entity.type
_entity.pdbx_description
1 polymer ?
#
loop_
_entity_poly.entity_id
_entity_poly.type
_entity_poly.pdbx_seq_one_letter_code
_entity_poly.pdbx_strand_id
1 'polypeptide(L)'
;RSSDLEDLYTQSYVLPFLVPMLENAGANVLLPRERDCQTAEVIVDNDGCLTGRSVYTENSGDKLWSQGEGQGFAHLRPQYIDFENPFKEGTYRAIETIKKGNASTAEWIPEIPSTGQYAVYVSYQTLPNSADDALYTVYHKGGTTQFKVNQQMGGGTWIYLGTFGFNAGRNNECKVVLSNLSSKVGRIITADAVKIGGGMGNIARRISNEGATENLKSSDTRN
;
A
#
# COMPACT_ATOMS: atom_id res chain seq x y z
N ARG A 1 -0.45 -19.87 7.99
CA ARG A 1 -1.41 -20.58 8.86
C ARG A 1 -1.50 -20.01 10.27
N SER A 2 -0.43 -19.48 10.86
CA SER A 2 -0.53 -18.81 12.17
C SER A 2 -1.19 -17.44 12.04
N SER A 3 -0.93 -16.70 10.97
CA SER A 3 -1.56 -15.38 10.73
C SER A 3 -3.08 -15.49 10.56
N ASP A 4 -3.55 -16.50 9.85
CA ASP A 4 -4.99 -16.69 9.64
C ASP A 4 -5.72 -17.02 10.95
N LEU A 5 -5.07 -17.74 11.86
CA LEU A 5 -5.60 -18.04 13.19
C LEU A 5 -5.53 -16.84 14.13
N GLU A 6 -4.46 -16.04 14.05
CA GLU A 6 -4.33 -14.80 14.80
C GLU A 6 -5.35 -13.76 14.33
N ASP A 7 -5.56 -13.65 13.02
CA ASP A 7 -6.59 -12.78 12.45
C ASP A 7 -8.00 -13.22 12.85
N LEU A 8 -8.29 -14.52 12.77
CA LEU A 8 -9.57 -15.07 13.19
C LEU A 8 -9.81 -14.88 14.68
N TYR A 9 -8.80 -15.12 15.51
CA TYR A 9 -8.86 -14.89 16.94
C TYR A 9 -9.09 -13.41 17.28
N THR A 10 -8.33 -12.53 16.62
CA THR A 10 -8.44 -11.09 16.81
C THR A 10 -9.82 -10.60 16.43
N GLN A 11 -10.34 -10.98 15.25
CA GLN A 11 -11.66 -10.56 14.79
C GLN A 11 -12.79 -11.14 15.63
N SER A 12 -12.69 -12.40 16.03
CA SER A 12 -13.79 -13.09 16.73
C SER A 12 -13.82 -12.85 18.24
N TYR A 13 -12.67 -12.59 18.86
CA TYR A 13 -12.59 -12.51 20.33
C TYR A 13 -12.08 -11.18 20.85
N VAL A 14 -11.11 -10.57 20.19
CA VAL A 14 -10.51 -9.32 20.68
C VAL A 14 -11.30 -8.10 20.26
N LEU A 15 -11.61 -7.96 18.97
CA LEU A 15 -12.27 -6.77 18.42
C LEU A 15 -13.66 -6.52 19.02
N PRO A 16 -14.56 -7.52 19.25
CA PRO A 16 -15.86 -7.29 19.82
C PRO A 16 -15.83 -6.67 21.23
N PHE A 17 -14.73 -6.84 21.96
CA PHE A 17 -14.54 -6.23 23.27
C PHE A 17 -13.73 -4.94 23.21
N LEU A 18 -12.67 -4.90 22.42
CA LEU A 18 -11.75 -3.77 22.37
C LEU A 18 -12.38 -2.56 21.68
N VAL A 19 -13.11 -2.77 20.58
CA VAL A 19 -13.71 -1.67 19.81
C VAL A 19 -14.70 -0.87 20.66
N PRO A 20 -15.71 -1.47 21.31
CA PRO A 20 -16.62 -0.73 22.17
C PRO A 20 -15.92 -0.02 23.33
N MET A 21 -14.88 -0.61 23.91
CA MET A 21 -14.10 0.04 24.96
C MET A 21 -13.40 1.32 24.47
N LEU A 22 -12.80 1.26 23.29
CA LEU A 22 -12.12 2.41 22.69
C LEU A 22 -13.11 3.51 22.28
N GLU A 23 -14.23 3.13 21.68
CA GLU A 23 -15.31 4.06 21.30
C GLU A 23 -15.91 4.74 22.53
N ASN A 24 -16.18 4.00 23.60
CA ASN A 24 -16.65 4.55 24.88
C ASN A 24 -15.63 5.49 25.53
N ALA A 25 -14.33 5.29 25.25
CA ALA A 25 -13.26 6.19 25.65
C ALA A 25 -13.10 7.40 24.72
N GLY A 26 -13.96 7.56 23.70
CA GLY A 26 -13.94 8.66 22.74
C GLY A 26 -12.96 8.48 21.60
N ALA A 27 -12.44 7.27 21.39
CA ALA A 27 -11.58 6.97 20.25
C ALA A 27 -12.41 6.74 18.97
N ASN A 28 -11.93 7.23 17.84
CA ASN A 28 -12.48 6.89 16.54
C ASN A 28 -11.78 5.64 16.01
N VAL A 29 -12.46 4.49 16.08
CA VAL A 29 -11.88 3.20 15.68
C VAL A 29 -12.21 2.93 14.22
N LEU A 30 -11.16 2.81 13.39
CA LEU A 30 -11.27 2.46 11.98
C LEU A 30 -10.84 1.01 11.78
N LEU A 31 -11.79 0.15 11.45
CA LEU A 31 -11.54 -1.24 11.09
C LEU A 31 -11.66 -1.43 9.58
N PRO A 32 -10.82 -2.26 8.97
CA PRO A 32 -11.07 -2.76 7.61
C PRO A 32 -12.41 -3.47 7.57
N ARG A 33 -13.14 -3.31 6.48
CA ARG A 33 -14.41 -4.00 6.32
C ARG A 33 -14.18 -5.46 5.98
N GLU A 34 -15.03 -6.33 6.48
CA GLU A 34 -15.02 -7.77 6.19
C GLU A 34 -14.96 -8.06 4.68
N ARG A 35 -15.66 -7.27 3.86
CA ARG A 35 -15.61 -7.39 2.39
C ARG A 35 -14.23 -7.11 1.79
N ASP A 36 -13.40 -6.29 2.44
CA ASP A 36 -12.06 -5.96 1.94
C ASP A 36 -11.12 -7.17 2.08
N CYS A 37 -11.38 -8.02 3.06
CA CYS A 37 -10.66 -9.28 3.27
C CYS A 37 -11.11 -10.39 2.31
N GLN A 38 -12.28 -10.25 1.68
CA GLN A 38 -12.86 -11.24 0.76
C GLN A 38 -12.50 -11.02 -0.69
N THR A 39 -11.94 -9.87 -1.05
CA THR A 39 -11.52 -9.60 -2.43
C THR A 39 -10.26 -10.37 -2.78
N ALA A 40 -10.17 -10.78 -4.05
CA ALA A 40 -8.95 -11.40 -4.56
C ALA A 40 -7.75 -10.46 -4.35
N GLU A 41 -6.64 -11.04 -3.93
CA GLU A 41 -5.40 -10.32 -3.72
C GLU A 41 -4.61 -10.24 -5.02
N VAL A 42 -4.17 -9.04 -5.39
CA VAL A 42 -3.25 -8.80 -6.50
C VAL A 42 -2.03 -8.07 -5.95
N ILE A 43 -0.87 -8.69 -6.06
CA ILE A 43 0.41 -8.09 -5.67
C ILE A 43 1.21 -7.78 -6.93
N VAL A 44 1.67 -6.54 -7.02
CA VAL A 44 2.62 -6.07 -8.03
C VAL A 44 3.87 -5.61 -7.32
N ASP A 45 4.96 -6.26 -7.62
CA ASP A 45 6.25 -6.06 -6.99
C ASP A 45 7.25 -5.43 -7.96
N ASN A 46 8.29 -4.77 -7.47
CA ASN A 46 9.35 -4.24 -8.33
C ASN A 46 10.13 -5.34 -9.05
N ASP A 47 10.16 -6.56 -8.52
CA ASP A 47 10.79 -7.74 -9.13
C ASP A 47 9.84 -8.51 -10.05
N GLY A 48 8.57 -8.10 -10.13
CA GLY A 48 7.57 -8.73 -11.00
C GLY A 48 6.20 -8.90 -10.37
N CYS A 49 5.40 -9.81 -10.91
CA CYS A 49 4.11 -10.20 -10.35
C CYS A 49 3.91 -11.71 -10.48
N LEU A 50 3.23 -12.30 -9.50
CA LEU A 50 2.96 -13.75 -9.46
C LEU A 50 1.99 -14.22 -10.52
N THR A 51 1.02 -13.41 -10.84
CA THR A 51 -0.10 -13.79 -11.69
C THR A 51 -0.49 -12.66 -12.63
N GLY A 52 -0.87 -13.02 -13.85
CA GLY A 52 -1.52 -12.13 -14.77
C GLY A 52 -0.59 -11.17 -15.48
N ARG A 53 -1.17 -10.05 -15.91
CA ARG A 53 -0.54 -9.01 -16.73
C ARG A 53 -0.29 -7.73 -15.97
N SER A 54 -0.20 -7.81 -14.65
CA SER A 54 0.22 -6.67 -13.83
C SER A 54 1.64 -6.25 -14.17
N VAL A 55 1.95 -4.97 -14.07
CA VAL A 55 3.23 -4.41 -14.51
C VAL A 55 3.75 -3.41 -13.48
N TYR A 56 5.05 -3.49 -13.21
CA TYR A 56 5.83 -2.46 -12.55
C TYR A 56 6.68 -1.72 -13.58
N THR A 57 6.74 -0.40 -13.50
CA THR A 57 7.57 0.44 -14.39
C THR A 57 8.18 1.61 -13.64
N GLU A 58 9.34 2.06 -14.11
CA GLU A 58 10.00 3.26 -13.62
C GLU A 58 10.12 4.30 -14.74
N ASN A 59 9.78 5.54 -14.42
CA ASN A 59 10.01 6.68 -15.31
C ASN A 59 11.07 7.58 -14.67
N SER A 60 12.14 7.84 -15.40
CA SER A 60 13.25 8.65 -14.93
C SER A 60 13.03 10.12 -15.28
N GLY A 61 13.13 10.97 -14.28
CA GLY A 61 13.25 12.41 -14.42
C GLY A 61 14.69 12.86 -14.15
N ASP A 62 14.87 13.82 -13.23
CA ASP A 62 16.18 14.39 -12.90
C ASP A 62 17.06 13.43 -12.07
N LYS A 63 16.50 12.40 -11.47
CA LYS A 63 17.18 11.35 -10.69
C LYS A 63 16.82 9.97 -11.25
N LEU A 64 17.73 9.02 -11.10
CA LEU A 64 17.54 7.64 -11.54
C LEU A 64 17.20 6.74 -10.34
N TRP A 65 16.30 5.80 -10.56
CA TRP A 65 16.08 4.71 -9.63
C TRP A 65 17.30 3.79 -9.61
N SER A 66 17.66 3.32 -8.44
CA SER A 66 18.73 2.35 -8.21
C SER A 66 18.19 1.17 -7.39
N GLN A 67 18.88 0.05 -7.49
CA GLN A 67 18.59 -1.07 -6.60
C GLN A 67 19.01 -0.71 -5.19
N GLY A 68 18.14 -1.01 -4.21
CA GLY A 68 18.45 -0.86 -2.80
C GLY A 68 19.41 -1.94 -2.31
N GLU A 69 20.10 -1.65 -1.22
CA GLU A 69 20.95 -2.62 -0.54
C GLU A 69 20.10 -3.49 0.40
N GLY A 70 20.22 -4.81 0.28
CA GLY A 70 19.49 -5.78 1.11
C GLY A 70 18.21 -6.30 0.47
N GLN A 71 17.37 -6.91 1.30
CA GLN A 71 16.15 -7.59 0.86
C GLN A 71 14.96 -6.63 0.87
N GLY A 72 14.06 -6.83 -0.09
CA GLY A 72 12.75 -6.24 -0.15
C GLY A 72 11.75 -6.88 0.81
N PHE A 73 10.51 -6.45 0.70
CA PHE A 73 9.35 -7.05 1.32
C PHE A 73 8.38 -7.42 0.21
N ALA A 74 8.70 -8.45 -0.53
CA ALA A 74 7.93 -8.92 -1.65
C ALA A 74 7.25 -10.25 -1.33
N HIS A 75 6.17 -10.50 -2.01
CA HIS A 75 5.42 -11.72 -1.93
C HIS A 75 5.28 -12.31 -3.33
N LEU A 76 6.40 -12.82 -3.85
CA LEU A 76 6.45 -13.43 -5.20
C LEU A 76 6.05 -14.90 -5.23
N ARG A 77 5.71 -15.52 -4.09
CA ARG A 77 5.34 -16.94 -4.02
C ARG A 77 3.97 -17.13 -3.39
N PRO A 78 3.25 -18.20 -3.76
CA PRO A 78 2.08 -18.63 -3.00
C PRO A 78 2.43 -18.79 -1.53
N GLN A 79 1.53 -18.40 -0.66
CA GLN A 79 1.71 -18.29 0.77
C GLN A 79 2.35 -19.52 1.42
N TYR A 80 3.33 -19.28 2.27
CA TYR A 80 3.84 -20.17 3.32
C TYR A 80 4.42 -21.51 2.86
N ILE A 81 5.68 -21.49 2.50
CA ILE A 81 6.54 -22.66 2.66
C ILE A 81 6.95 -22.69 4.13
N ASP A 82 6.74 -23.84 4.80
CA ASP A 82 7.11 -24.02 6.19
C ASP A 82 8.57 -23.61 6.42
N PHE A 83 8.81 -22.77 7.45
CA PHE A 83 10.11 -22.23 7.85
C PHE A 83 10.72 -21.12 6.97
N GLU A 84 10.08 -20.67 5.92
CA GLU A 84 10.49 -19.45 5.20
C GLU A 84 9.70 -18.24 5.70
N ASN A 85 10.36 -17.10 5.78
CA ASN A 85 9.66 -15.83 5.98
C ASN A 85 9.22 -15.28 4.60
N PRO A 86 7.92 -15.38 4.25
CA PRO A 86 7.44 -14.97 2.94
C PRO A 86 7.52 -13.46 2.71
N PHE A 87 7.87 -12.69 3.75
CA PHE A 87 7.90 -11.24 3.74
C PHE A 87 9.32 -10.66 3.62
N LYS A 88 10.34 -11.49 3.47
CA LYS A 88 11.72 -11.07 3.23
C LYS A 88 12.22 -11.69 1.94
N GLU A 89 11.67 -11.27 0.85
CA GLU A 89 12.03 -11.76 -0.48
C GLU A 89 12.25 -10.60 -1.46
N GLY A 90 13.00 -10.87 -2.52
CA GLY A 90 13.20 -9.92 -3.59
C GLY A 90 14.11 -8.76 -3.24
N THR A 91 13.98 -7.72 -4.02
CA THR A 91 14.73 -6.47 -3.91
C THR A 91 13.79 -5.30 -3.63
N TYR A 92 14.32 -4.12 -3.48
CA TYR A 92 13.57 -2.88 -3.51
C TYR A 92 14.32 -1.83 -4.32
N ARG A 93 13.63 -0.83 -4.79
CA ARG A 93 14.20 0.29 -5.52
C ARG A 93 14.35 1.49 -4.61
N ALA A 94 15.37 2.30 -4.87
CA ALA A 94 15.65 3.50 -4.08
C ALA A 94 15.96 4.69 -4.99
N ILE A 95 15.54 5.87 -4.55
CA ILE A 95 15.79 7.12 -5.26
C ILE A 95 15.94 8.28 -4.29
N GLU A 96 16.80 9.23 -4.64
CA GLU A 96 16.94 10.48 -3.90
C GLU A 96 15.79 11.44 -4.21
N THR A 97 15.31 12.13 -3.19
CA THR A 97 14.25 13.13 -3.31
C THR A 97 14.71 14.43 -3.97
N ILE A 98 13.79 15.04 -4.71
CA ILE A 98 13.91 16.39 -5.26
C ILE A 98 12.75 17.27 -4.77
N LYS A 99 12.95 18.58 -4.70
CA LYS A 99 11.90 19.52 -4.30
C LYS A 99 11.14 20.08 -5.50
N LYS A 100 11.78 20.19 -6.65
CA LYS A 100 11.24 20.70 -7.92
C LYS A 100 12.10 20.21 -9.08
N GLY A 101 11.53 20.18 -10.27
CA GLY A 101 12.16 19.66 -11.48
C GLY A 101 11.33 18.53 -12.06
N ASN A 102 11.96 17.71 -12.92
CA ASN A 102 11.32 16.53 -13.48
C ASN A 102 11.33 15.39 -12.48
N ALA A 103 10.17 15.06 -11.95
CA ALA A 103 10.02 13.97 -11.01
C ALA A 103 10.26 12.61 -11.68
N SER A 104 10.95 11.75 -10.97
CA SER A 104 11.00 10.33 -11.30
C SER A 104 9.88 9.60 -10.58
N THR A 105 9.29 8.61 -11.23
CA THR A 105 8.17 7.85 -10.66
C THR A 105 8.40 6.35 -10.76
N ALA A 106 7.87 5.62 -9.78
CA ALA A 106 7.64 4.19 -9.84
C ALA A 106 6.13 3.95 -9.93
N GLU A 107 5.70 3.07 -10.83
CA GLU A 107 4.29 2.81 -11.12
C GLU A 107 3.98 1.32 -11.02
N TRP A 108 2.94 0.99 -10.27
CA TRP A 108 2.37 -0.35 -10.17
C TRP A 108 0.99 -0.36 -10.83
N ILE A 109 0.87 -1.13 -11.90
CA ILE A 109 -0.35 -1.26 -12.70
C ILE A 109 -0.92 -2.67 -12.52
N PRO A 110 -1.88 -2.88 -11.62
CA PRO A 110 -2.45 -4.18 -11.35
C PRO A 110 -3.38 -4.64 -12.48
N GLU A 111 -3.47 -5.95 -12.69
CA GLU A 111 -4.58 -6.55 -13.43
C GLU A 111 -5.69 -6.90 -12.44
N ILE A 112 -6.73 -6.08 -12.41
CA ILE A 112 -7.86 -6.23 -11.48
C ILE A 112 -8.78 -7.37 -11.98
N PRO A 113 -9.03 -8.42 -11.16
CA PRO A 113 -9.79 -9.59 -11.62
C PRO A 113 -11.27 -9.31 -11.88
N SER A 114 -11.88 -8.41 -11.12
CA SER A 114 -13.28 -8.00 -11.29
C SER A 114 -13.48 -6.56 -10.87
N THR A 115 -14.45 -5.88 -11.46
CA THR A 115 -14.82 -4.53 -11.02
C THR A 115 -15.35 -4.57 -9.59
N GLY A 116 -14.81 -3.73 -8.70
CA GLY A 116 -15.22 -3.73 -7.30
C GLY A 116 -14.44 -2.73 -6.44
N GLN A 117 -14.67 -2.83 -5.13
CA GLN A 117 -13.95 -2.08 -4.12
C GLN A 117 -12.79 -2.92 -3.60
N TYR A 118 -11.60 -2.33 -3.57
CA TYR A 118 -10.38 -3.00 -3.14
C TYR A 118 -9.60 -2.14 -2.17
N ALA A 119 -9.12 -2.75 -1.11
CA ALA A 119 -8.13 -2.14 -0.23
C ALA A 119 -6.79 -2.02 -0.96
N VAL A 120 -6.11 -0.90 -0.78
CA VAL A 120 -4.79 -0.62 -1.38
C VAL A 120 -3.75 -0.52 -0.29
N TYR A 121 -2.69 -1.27 -0.45
CA TYR A 121 -1.54 -1.30 0.45
C TYR A 121 -0.26 -1.05 -0.33
N VAL A 122 0.70 -0.42 0.31
CA VAL A 122 2.05 -0.24 -0.22
C VAL A 122 3.09 -0.83 0.72
N SER A 123 4.18 -1.29 0.16
CA SER A 123 5.35 -1.75 0.89
C SER A 123 6.57 -0.94 0.47
N TYR A 124 7.48 -0.75 1.41
CA TYR A 124 8.75 -0.05 1.23
C TYR A 124 9.76 -0.50 2.30
N GLN A 125 11.02 -0.13 2.14
CA GLN A 125 12.05 -0.31 3.17
C GLN A 125 12.28 0.99 3.92
N THR A 126 12.44 0.90 5.24
CA THR A 126 12.85 2.02 6.08
C THR A 126 14.37 2.08 6.15
N LEU A 127 14.93 3.20 5.71
CA LEU A 127 16.36 3.49 5.77
C LEU A 127 16.63 4.67 6.73
N PRO A 128 17.86 4.81 7.26
CA PRO A 128 18.17 5.91 8.19
C PRO A 128 17.90 7.30 7.61
N ASN A 129 17.96 7.46 6.28
CA ASN A 129 17.73 8.72 5.58
C ASN A 129 16.42 8.75 4.79
N SER A 130 15.45 7.90 5.13
CA SER A 130 14.15 7.86 4.44
C SER A 130 13.40 9.18 4.54
N ALA A 131 12.61 9.47 3.49
CA ALA A 131 11.69 10.60 3.47
C ALA A 131 10.50 10.36 4.42
N ASP A 132 10.00 11.44 5.00
CA ASP A 132 8.81 11.43 5.86
C ASP A 132 7.53 11.84 5.11
N ASP A 133 7.64 12.16 3.83
CA ASP A 133 6.56 12.65 2.98
C ASP A 133 6.54 12.03 1.57
N ALA A 134 6.92 10.74 1.45
CA ALA A 134 6.88 10.01 0.18
C ALA A 134 5.49 10.09 -0.46
N LEU A 135 5.42 10.66 -1.67
CA LEU A 135 4.15 10.99 -2.33
C LEU A 135 3.64 9.82 -3.16
N TYR A 136 2.63 9.13 -2.65
CA TYR A 136 1.88 8.13 -3.39
C TYR A 136 0.60 8.72 -3.97
N THR A 137 0.28 8.36 -5.21
CA THR A 137 -0.97 8.69 -5.89
C THR A 137 -1.67 7.41 -6.29
N VAL A 138 -2.87 7.20 -5.79
CA VAL A 138 -3.75 6.10 -6.20
C VAL A 138 -4.69 6.62 -7.28
N TYR A 139 -4.64 6.00 -8.46
CA TYR A 139 -5.58 6.23 -9.56
C TYR A 139 -6.71 5.20 -9.44
N HIS A 140 -7.94 5.63 -9.43
CA HIS A 140 -9.11 4.79 -9.20
C HIS A 140 -10.33 5.33 -9.95
N LYS A 141 -11.42 4.56 -9.99
CA LYS A 141 -12.64 4.91 -10.73
C LYS A 141 -13.22 6.29 -10.40
N GLY A 142 -12.99 6.80 -9.20
CA GLY A 142 -13.43 8.14 -8.76
C GLY A 142 -12.42 9.26 -9.00
N GLY A 143 -11.30 8.99 -9.70
CA GLY A 143 -10.24 9.97 -9.94
C GLY A 143 -8.91 9.58 -9.30
N THR A 144 -8.28 10.52 -8.59
CA THR A 144 -6.98 10.29 -7.94
C THR A 144 -7.02 10.70 -6.47
N THR A 145 -6.34 9.94 -5.63
CA THR A 145 -6.13 10.28 -4.23
C THR A 145 -4.65 10.24 -3.90
N GLN A 146 -4.15 11.28 -3.25
CA GLN A 146 -2.75 11.40 -2.88
C GLN A 146 -2.53 11.15 -1.39
N PHE A 147 -1.40 10.50 -1.08
CA PHE A 147 -0.96 10.22 0.28
C PHE A 147 0.50 10.60 0.45
N LYS A 148 0.83 11.22 1.57
CA LYS A 148 2.21 11.33 2.01
C LYS A 148 2.46 10.27 3.08
N VAL A 149 3.36 9.37 2.77
CA VAL A 149 3.71 8.24 3.62
C VAL A 149 5.06 8.53 4.28
N ASN A 150 5.11 8.39 5.60
CA ASN A 150 6.36 8.49 6.34
C ASN A 150 7.12 7.17 6.24
N GLN A 151 8.12 7.13 5.36
CA GLN A 151 8.96 5.95 5.17
C GLN A 151 10.07 5.80 6.23
N GLN A 152 10.18 6.70 7.20
CA GLN A 152 11.09 6.56 8.33
C GLN A 152 10.65 5.48 9.33
N MET A 153 9.46 4.95 9.16
CA MET A 153 8.87 3.88 9.97
C MET A 153 7.95 3.00 9.13
N GLY A 154 7.67 1.80 9.61
CA GLY A 154 6.72 0.89 8.98
C GLY A 154 7.25 0.19 7.73
N GLY A 155 8.56 0.21 7.49
CA GLY A 155 9.17 -0.58 6.42
C GLY A 155 9.10 -2.08 6.69
N GLY A 156 9.03 -2.88 5.61
CA GLY A 156 8.95 -4.33 5.70
C GLY A 156 7.57 -4.82 6.17
N THR A 157 6.49 -4.10 5.82
CA THR A 157 5.10 -4.50 6.07
C THR A 157 4.15 -3.82 5.08
N TRP A 158 2.89 -4.24 5.08
CA TRP A 158 1.84 -3.62 4.27
C TRP A 158 1.25 -2.40 4.98
N ILE A 159 1.34 -1.25 4.33
CA ILE A 159 0.78 0.02 4.80
C ILE A 159 -0.51 0.31 4.04
N TYR A 160 -1.64 0.32 4.75
CA TYR A 160 -2.95 0.58 4.18
C TYR A 160 -3.12 2.06 3.80
N LEU A 161 -3.47 2.31 2.53
CA LEU A 161 -3.76 3.66 2.05
C LEU A 161 -5.26 3.99 2.05
N GLY A 162 -6.10 3.04 1.72
CA GLY A 162 -7.54 3.22 1.62
C GLY A 162 -8.19 2.14 0.77
N THR A 163 -9.52 2.19 0.69
CA THR A 163 -10.32 1.31 -0.18
C THR A 163 -10.92 2.13 -1.32
N PHE A 164 -10.72 1.67 -2.56
CA PHE A 164 -11.07 2.39 -3.78
C PHE A 164 -11.78 1.48 -4.78
N GLY A 165 -12.64 2.08 -5.61
CA GLY A 165 -13.26 1.39 -6.74
C GLY A 165 -12.29 1.24 -7.90
N PHE A 166 -12.14 0.01 -8.41
CA PHE A 166 -11.36 -0.28 -9.61
C PHE A 166 -12.23 -1.00 -10.64
N ASN A 167 -11.94 -0.75 -11.93
CA ASN A 167 -12.50 -1.52 -13.02
C ASN A 167 -11.66 -2.77 -13.29
N ALA A 168 -12.31 -3.86 -13.72
CA ALA A 168 -11.61 -5.08 -14.11
C ALA A 168 -10.61 -4.84 -15.24
N GLY A 169 -9.57 -5.66 -15.25
CA GLY A 169 -8.51 -5.62 -16.24
C GLY A 169 -7.33 -4.72 -15.83
N ARG A 170 -6.35 -4.60 -16.72
CA ARG A 170 -5.21 -3.72 -16.58
C ARG A 170 -5.43 -2.45 -17.37
N ASN A 171 -5.45 -1.31 -16.70
CA ASN A 171 -5.59 -0.01 -17.35
C ASN A 171 -4.83 1.09 -16.57
N ASN A 172 -4.51 2.18 -17.24
CA ASN A 172 -3.77 3.30 -16.63
C ASN A 172 -4.59 4.14 -15.63
N GLU A 173 -5.90 3.89 -15.54
CA GLU A 173 -6.79 4.53 -14.56
C GLU A 173 -6.87 3.75 -13.25
N CYS A 174 -6.22 2.59 -13.19
CA CYS A 174 -6.15 1.73 -12.00
C CYS A 174 -4.69 1.43 -11.72
N LYS A 175 -3.99 2.37 -11.06
CA LYS A 175 -2.58 2.23 -10.73
C LYS A 175 -2.21 2.97 -9.45
N VAL A 176 -1.08 2.61 -8.90
CA VAL A 176 -0.42 3.38 -7.83
C VAL A 176 0.87 3.95 -8.37
N VAL A 177 1.12 5.21 -8.09
CA VAL A 177 2.33 5.92 -8.51
C VAL A 177 3.04 6.49 -7.29
N LEU A 178 4.32 6.25 -7.17
CA LEU A 178 5.20 6.86 -6.18
C LEU A 178 6.12 7.86 -6.89
N SER A 179 6.16 9.08 -6.39
CA SER A 179 7.00 10.15 -6.91
C SER A 179 8.16 10.44 -5.96
N ASN A 180 9.32 10.82 -6.50
CA ASN A 180 10.44 11.30 -5.71
C ASN A 180 10.36 12.79 -5.32
N LEU A 181 9.23 13.44 -5.60
CA LEU A 181 8.96 14.79 -5.08
C LEU A 181 8.76 14.77 -3.57
N SER A 182 9.46 15.64 -2.87
CA SER A 182 9.40 15.79 -1.42
C SER A 182 9.62 17.25 -1.02
N SER A 183 9.15 17.60 0.16
CA SER A 183 9.47 18.90 0.77
C SER A 183 10.96 19.04 1.13
N LYS A 184 11.66 17.92 1.28
CA LYS A 184 13.07 17.80 1.67
C LYS A 184 13.89 17.16 0.57
N VAL A 185 15.01 17.79 0.21
CA VAL A 185 15.96 17.27 -0.79
C VAL A 185 16.99 16.36 -0.11
N GLY A 186 17.50 15.37 -0.86
CA GLY A 186 18.57 14.48 -0.39
C GLY A 186 18.11 13.41 0.60
N ARG A 187 16.80 13.21 0.72
CA ARG A 187 16.22 12.04 1.41
C ARG A 187 16.10 10.88 0.44
N ILE A 188 15.90 9.70 0.97
CA ILE A 188 15.69 8.50 0.15
C ILE A 188 14.23 8.09 0.22
N ILE A 189 13.67 7.84 -0.95
CA ILE A 189 12.38 7.16 -1.11
C ILE A 189 12.68 5.75 -1.62
N THR A 190 12.00 4.77 -1.03
CA THR A 190 12.10 3.38 -1.46
C THR A 190 10.77 2.90 -2.03
N ALA A 191 10.85 2.07 -3.06
CA ALA A 191 9.73 1.45 -3.76
C ALA A 191 9.92 -0.06 -3.74
N ASP A 192 8.88 -0.79 -3.36
CA ASP A 192 8.90 -2.25 -3.26
C ASP A 192 7.63 -2.79 -3.92
N ALA A 193 6.59 -3.09 -3.17
CA ALA A 193 5.39 -3.71 -3.70
C ALA A 193 4.11 -2.91 -3.41
N VAL A 194 3.09 -3.17 -4.23
CA VAL A 194 1.70 -2.73 -4.01
C VAL A 194 0.79 -3.95 -3.98
N LYS A 195 -0.08 -4.00 -2.98
CA LYS A 195 -1.11 -5.01 -2.85
C LYS A 195 -2.49 -4.36 -3.01
N ILE A 196 -3.33 -4.97 -3.83
CA ILE A 196 -4.71 -4.59 -4.09
C ILE A 196 -5.61 -5.74 -3.62
N GLY A 197 -6.48 -5.49 -2.67
CA GLY A 197 -7.33 -6.50 -2.03
C GLY A 197 -6.62 -7.30 -0.94
N GLY A 198 -7.22 -8.40 -0.51
CA GLY A 198 -6.67 -9.25 0.55
C GLY A 198 -6.71 -8.64 1.96
N GLY A 199 -5.97 -9.24 2.86
CA GLY A 199 -6.01 -8.99 4.29
C GLY A 199 -5.54 -7.61 4.77
N MET A 200 -5.45 -7.46 6.07
CA MET A 200 -5.17 -6.20 6.76
C MET A 200 -3.69 -5.82 6.76
N GLY A 201 -3.42 -4.52 6.61
CA GLY A 201 -2.10 -3.92 6.82
C GLY A 201 -2.16 -2.78 7.85
N ASN A 202 -1.02 -2.19 8.14
CA ASN A 202 -0.96 -1.00 8.99
C ASN A 202 -1.58 0.21 8.28
N ILE A 203 -2.26 1.07 9.03
CA ILE A 203 -2.87 2.28 8.48
C ILE A 203 -1.78 3.33 8.28
N ALA A 204 -1.62 3.78 7.02
CA ALA A 204 -0.75 4.90 6.71
C ALA A 204 -1.36 6.22 7.18
N ARG A 205 -0.52 7.15 7.60
CA ARG A 205 -0.96 8.52 7.87
C ARG A 205 -1.33 9.21 6.56
N ARG A 206 -2.52 9.75 6.51
CA ARG A 206 -3.02 10.50 5.36
C ARG A 206 -2.64 11.95 5.45
N ILE A 207 -2.34 12.52 4.32
CA ILE A 207 -2.50 13.96 4.13
C ILE A 207 -3.86 14.16 3.52
N SER A 208 -4.63 15.07 4.12
CA SER A 208 -5.97 15.40 3.71
C SER A 208 -6.03 15.74 2.21
N ASN A 209 -6.54 14.83 1.42
CA ASN A 209 -7.17 15.13 0.15
C ASN A 209 -8.66 14.96 0.34
N GLU A 210 -9.44 15.86 -0.16
CA GLU A 210 -10.92 15.81 -0.07
C GLU A 210 -11.47 14.47 -0.56
N GLY A 211 -10.86 13.86 -1.58
CA GLY A 211 -11.22 12.53 -2.08
C GLY A 211 -10.95 11.38 -1.10
N ALA A 212 -9.93 11.47 -0.25
CA ALA A 212 -9.68 10.46 0.78
C ALA A 212 -10.72 10.51 1.90
N THR A 213 -11.25 11.70 2.18
CA THR A 213 -12.29 11.93 3.18
C THR A 213 -13.65 11.39 2.72
N GLU A 214 -13.95 11.49 1.43
CA GLU A 214 -15.20 10.96 0.86
C GLU A 214 -15.25 9.43 0.89
N ASN A 215 -14.13 8.77 0.60
CA ASN A 215 -14.06 7.31 0.69
C ASN A 215 -14.24 6.76 2.11
N LEU A 216 -13.87 7.56 3.13
CA LEU A 216 -14.14 7.22 4.53
C LEU A 216 -15.60 7.47 4.92
N LYS A 217 -16.20 8.57 4.42
CA LYS A 217 -17.60 8.91 4.71
C LYS A 217 -18.59 7.95 4.05
N SER A 218 -18.30 7.49 2.82
CA SER A 218 -19.16 6.49 2.15
C SER A 218 -19.14 5.14 2.85
N SER A 219 -18.21 4.93 3.77
CA SER A 219 -18.14 3.71 4.55
C SER A 219 -18.96 3.73 5.84
N ASP A 220 -19.34 4.92 6.34
CA ASP A 220 -20.05 5.09 7.62
C ASP A 220 -21.58 5.14 7.50
N THR A 221 -22.12 5.15 6.29
CA THR A 221 -23.57 5.26 6.08
C THR A 221 -24.18 3.99 5.51
N ARG A 222 -24.12 2.89 6.23
CA ARG A 222 -25.14 1.81 6.13
C ARG A 222 -25.25 1.08 7.48
N ASN A 223 -26.25 1.49 8.23
CA ASN A 223 -26.94 0.63 9.18
C ASN A 223 -27.46 -0.64 8.49
#